data_46e45d89c2fe40345952f32b70fde757
#
_entry.id   46e45d89c2fe40345952f32b70fde757
#
_cell.length_a   1.000
_cell.length_b   1.000
_cell.length_c   1.000
_cell.angle_alpha   90.00
_cell.angle_beta   90.00
_cell.angle_gamma   90.00
#
_symmetry.space_group_name_H-M   'P 1'
#
loop_
_entity.id
_entity.type
_entity.pdbx_description
1 polymer ?
#
loop_
_entity_poly.entity_id
_entity_poly.type
_entity_poly.pdbx_seq_one_letter_code
_entity_poly.pdbx_strand_id
1 'polypeptide(L)'
;SLRRSSIDFKFLSFQNPAFKNRKKETKNFLILLAPAIIGNGAYQINLLIDMILASTLPDGSISYLYFADRVNQLPLGVLGIAISTALLPILSQHVKERNVIEANASISESIKFGIYFSVPALVGIFLLSNQIISFLFLRGEFSLEDSKLTSLALTALCFGLPAFILIKILVVPFFANEDTKTPIKVSVFSMSLNLILNLILIKEFLHVGLAIATS
;
A
#
# COMPACT_ATOMS: atom_id res chain seq x y z
N SER A 1 -31.27 29.64 25.50
CA SER A 1 -30.95 28.66 26.55
C SER A 1 -30.08 27.57 25.96
N LEU A 2 -28.76 27.81 25.90
CA LEU A 2 -27.74 26.84 25.42
C LEU A 2 -27.38 25.93 26.62
N ARG A 3 -27.85 24.69 26.58
CA ARG A 3 -27.43 23.64 27.52
C ARG A 3 -26.01 23.19 27.14
N ARG A 4 -25.02 23.64 27.88
CA ARG A 4 -23.65 23.11 27.87
C ARG A 4 -23.70 21.65 28.30
N SER A 5 -23.47 20.70 27.42
CA SER A 5 -23.15 19.32 27.78
C SER A 5 -21.70 19.29 28.30
N SER A 6 -21.53 19.28 29.60
CA SER A 6 -20.24 18.98 30.23
C SER A 6 -19.92 17.53 29.99
N ILE A 7 -18.86 17.28 29.20
CA ILE A 7 -18.26 15.95 29.08
C ILE A 7 -17.49 15.73 30.39
N ASP A 8 -18.07 14.97 31.31
CA ASP A 8 -17.40 14.50 32.52
C ASP A 8 -16.27 13.51 32.13
N PHE A 9 -15.06 14.00 32.07
CA PHE A 9 -13.87 13.16 32.08
C PHE A 9 -13.73 12.54 33.49
N LYS A 10 -14.43 11.45 33.76
CA LYS A 10 -14.14 10.61 34.92
C LYS A 10 -12.77 9.99 34.73
N PHE A 11 -11.78 10.54 35.40
CA PHE A 11 -10.45 9.92 35.56
C PHE A 11 -10.66 8.47 36.02
N LEU A 12 -10.24 7.52 35.19
CA LEU A 12 -10.30 6.08 35.44
C LEU A 12 -9.53 5.77 36.74
N SER A 13 -10.25 5.51 37.80
CA SER A 13 -9.69 5.01 39.05
C SER A 13 -9.06 3.64 38.80
N PHE A 14 -7.79 3.47 39.14
CA PHE A 14 -6.98 2.26 38.96
C PHE A 14 -7.44 1.06 39.83
N GLN A 15 -8.55 1.17 40.58
CA GLN A 15 -9.02 0.15 41.52
C GLN A 15 -10.27 -0.63 41.08
N ASN A 16 -10.62 -0.65 39.79
CA ASN A 16 -11.81 -1.35 39.31
C ASN A 16 -11.47 -2.84 39.00
N PRO A 17 -12.26 -3.82 39.53
CA PRO A 17 -12.03 -5.27 39.30
C PRO A 17 -12.09 -5.71 37.82
N ALA A 18 -12.53 -4.85 36.90
CA ALA A 18 -12.41 -5.00 35.46
C ALA A 18 -10.97 -5.16 34.97
N PHE A 19 -9.95 -4.83 35.78
CA PHE A 19 -8.53 -4.95 35.42
C PHE A 19 -8.04 -6.39 35.30
N LYS A 20 -8.69 -7.36 35.94
CA LYS A 20 -8.29 -8.77 35.88
C LYS A 20 -8.63 -9.42 34.52
N ASN A 21 -9.68 -8.93 33.86
CA ASN A 21 -10.05 -9.37 32.50
C ASN A 21 -9.21 -8.70 31.40
N ARG A 22 -8.65 -7.51 31.67
CA ARG A 22 -7.82 -6.76 30.71
C ARG A 22 -6.58 -7.51 30.22
N LYS A 23 -5.91 -8.28 31.09
CA LYS A 23 -4.72 -9.07 30.66
C LYS A 23 -5.06 -10.06 29.54
N LYS A 24 -6.25 -10.66 29.59
CA LYS A 24 -6.70 -11.61 28.56
C LYS A 24 -7.11 -10.87 27.28
N GLU A 25 -7.79 -9.74 27.42
CA GLU A 25 -8.19 -8.87 26.29
C GLU A 25 -6.97 -8.22 25.64
N THR A 26 -6.02 -7.72 26.43
CA THR A 26 -4.74 -7.17 25.91
C THR A 26 -3.92 -8.24 25.21
N LYS A 27 -3.87 -9.47 25.75
CA LYS A 27 -3.18 -10.59 25.09
C LYS A 27 -3.85 -10.95 23.76
N ASN A 28 -5.17 -11.02 23.72
CA ASN A 28 -5.93 -11.27 22.49
C ASN A 28 -5.73 -10.14 21.46
N PHE A 29 -5.73 -8.90 21.92
CA PHE A 29 -5.45 -7.74 21.07
C PHE A 29 -4.02 -7.76 20.50
N LEU A 30 -3.01 -8.09 21.31
CA LEU A 30 -1.63 -8.25 20.84
C LEU A 30 -1.46 -9.42 19.87
N ILE A 31 -2.18 -10.51 20.09
CA ILE A 31 -2.19 -11.66 19.15
C ILE A 31 -2.83 -11.27 17.80
N LEU A 32 -3.85 -10.42 17.81
CA LEU A 32 -4.48 -9.89 16.61
C LEU A 32 -3.64 -8.81 15.91
N LEU A 33 -2.88 -8.01 16.69
CA LEU A 33 -1.97 -7.00 16.17
C LEU A 33 -0.69 -7.60 15.55
N ALA A 34 -0.15 -8.68 16.11
CA ALA A 34 1.09 -9.27 15.65
C ALA A 34 1.09 -9.60 14.15
N PRO A 35 0.03 -10.22 13.57
CA PRO A 35 -0.04 -10.45 12.13
C PRO A 35 -0.07 -9.15 11.29
N ALA A 36 -0.78 -8.13 11.76
CA ALA A 36 -0.84 -6.84 11.05
C ALA A 36 0.52 -6.11 11.07
N ILE A 37 1.24 -6.17 12.20
CA ILE A 37 2.60 -5.63 12.31
C ILE A 37 3.57 -6.38 11.40
N ILE A 38 3.47 -7.71 11.33
CA ILE A 38 4.32 -8.54 10.46
C ILE A 38 4.02 -8.25 8.98
N GLY A 39 2.74 -8.12 8.60
CA GLY A 39 2.34 -7.81 7.23
C GLY A 39 2.83 -6.44 6.76
N ASN A 40 2.66 -5.41 7.57
CA ASN A 40 3.20 -4.08 7.29
C ASN A 40 4.73 -4.06 7.39
N GLY A 41 5.31 -4.84 8.30
CA GLY A 41 6.76 -4.99 8.44
C GLY A 41 7.39 -5.61 7.20
N ALA A 42 6.77 -6.59 6.57
CA ALA A 42 7.26 -7.19 5.33
C ALA A 42 7.38 -6.15 4.20
N TYR A 43 6.39 -5.26 4.07
CA TYR A 43 6.46 -4.14 3.12
C TYR A 43 7.63 -3.19 3.42
N GLN A 44 7.84 -2.83 4.70
CA GLN A 44 8.95 -1.96 5.10
C GLN A 44 10.31 -2.62 4.87
N ILE A 45 10.42 -3.93 5.11
CA ILE A 45 11.64 -4.70 4.83
C ILE A 45 11.93 -4.71 3.32
N ASN A 46 10.91 -4.89 2.48
CA ASN A 46 11.07 -4.82 1.03
C ASN A 46 11.61 -3.46 0.58
N LEU A 47 11.04 -2.36 1.09
CA LEU A 47 11.54 -1.01 0.81
C LEU A 47 13.00 -0.80 1.26
N LEU A 48 13.38 -1.35 2.40
CA LEU A 48 14.78 -1.31 2.86
C LEU A 48 15.71 -2.10 1.95
N ILE A 49 15.30 -3.27 1.49
CA ILE A 49 16.07 -4.09 0.54
C ILE A 49 16.25 -3.32 -0.77
N ASP A 50 15.18 -2.76 -1.32
CA ASP A 50 15.23 -1.97 -2.56
C ASP A 50 16.17 -0.75 -2.41
N MET A 51 16.13 -0.07 -1.25
CA MET A 51 17.00 1.05 -0.96
C MET A 51 18.48 0.64 -0.83
N ILE A 52 18.76 -0.50 -0.16
CA ILE A 52 20.11 -1.06 -0.06
C ILE A 52 20.63 -1.44 -1.46
N LEU A 53 19.82 -2.07 -2.30
CA LEU A 53 20.21 -2.40 -3.65
C LEU A 53 20.41 -1.14 -4.50
N ALA A 54 19.53 -0.15 -4.39
CA ALA A 54 19.68 1.13 -5.09
C ALA A 54 20.93 1.90 -4.67
N SER A 55 21.41 1.74 -3.42
CA SER A 55 22.64 2.38 -2.95
C SER A 55 23.92 1.83 -3.59
N THR A 56 23.85 0.66 -4.24
CA THR A 56 24.97 0.08 -4.99
C THR A 56 25.03 0.56 -6.45
N LEU A 57 24.05 1.35 -6.89
CA LEU A 57 23.95 1.91 -8.21
C LEU A 57 24.57 3.31 -8.29
N PRO A 58 24.73 3.88 -9.48
CA PRO A 58 25.26 5.23 -9.66
C PRO A 58 24.49 6.26 -8.82
N ASP A 59 25.18 7.36 -8.48
CA ASP A 59 24.62 8.46 -7.70
C ASP A 59 23.29 8.96 -8.27
N GLY A 60 22.35 9.28 -7.40
CA GLY A 60 21.01 9.71 -7.80
C GLY A 60 19.96 8.59 -7.89
N SER A 61 20.36 7.32 -8.05
CA SER A 61 19.42 6.18 -8.27
C SER A 61 18.36 6.05 -7.18
N ILE A 62 18.71 6.25 -5.92
CA ILE A 62 17.75 6.25 -4.79
C ILE A 62 16.74 7.39 -4.95
N SER A 63 17.21 8.58 -5.32
CA SER A 63 16.36 9.75 -5.50
C SER A 63 15.38 9.57 -6.67
N TYR A 64 15.84 9.00 -7.79
CA TYR A 64 15.00 8.73 -8.95
C TYR A 64 13.86 7.77 -8.60
N LEU A 65 14.16 6.67 -7.92
CA LEU A 65 13.15 5.72 -7.45
C LEU A 65 12.19 6.36 -6.44
N TYR A 66 12.72 7.14 -5.51
CA TYR A 66 11.91 7.81 -4.49
C TYR A 66 10.90 8.79 -5.10
N PHE A 67 11.33 9.66 -6.01
CA PHE A 67 10.44 10.64 -6.64
C PHE A 67 9.42 9.94 -7.56
N ALA A 68 9.85 8.92 -8.32
CA ALA A 68 8.96 8.11 -9.15
C ALA A 68 7.88 7.41 -8.31
N ASP A 69 8.25 6.78 -7.21
CA ASP A 69 7.32 6.11 -6.29
C ASP A 69 6.32 7.10 -5.68
N ARG A 70 6.74 8.30 -5.28
CA ARG A 70 5.83 9.34 -4.75
C ARG A 70 4.74 9.71 -5.74
N VAL A 71 5.07 9.84 -7.03
CA VAL A 71 4.06 10.14 -8.06
C VAL A 71 3.15 8.93 -8.28
N ASN A 72 3.70 7.72 -8.34
CA ASN A 72 2.94 6.48 -8.51
C ASN A 72 1.98 6.21 -7.33
N GLN A 73 2.35 6.64 -6.11
CA GLN A 73 1.51 6.51 -4.92
C GLN A 73 0.27 7.41 -4.93
N LEU A 74 0.23 8.48 -5.72
CA LEU A 74 -0.94 9.38 -5.75
C LEU A 74 -2.21 8.66 -6.23
N PRO A 75 -2.26 8.06 -7.43
CA PRO A 75 -3.45 7.31 -7.85
C PRO A 75 -3.70 6.08 -6.99
N LEU A 76 -2.65 5.39 -6.50
CA LEU A 76 -2.79 4.27 -5.58
C LEU A 76 -3.48 4.68 -4.28
N GLY A 77 -3.08 5.82 -3.70
CA GLY A 77 -3.66 6.36 -2.47
C GLY A 77 -5.12 6.75 -2.66
N VAL A 78 -5.41 7.50 -3.72
CA VAL A 78 -6.78 7.98 -3.99
C VAL A 78 -7.71 6.82 -4.35
N LEU A 79 -7.31 5.92 -5.25
CA LEU A 79 -8.19 4.85 -5.73
C LEU A 79 -8.14 3.61 -4.83
N GLY A 80 -6.95 3.06 -4.62
CA GLY A 80 -6.80 1.79 -3.90
C GLY A 80 -7.22 1.88 -2.44
N ILE A 81 -6.78 2.92 -1.73
CA ILE A 81 -7.13 3.12 -0.31
C ILE A 81 -8.59 3.51 -0.15
N ALA A 82 -9.12 4.42 -0.98
CA ALA A 82 -10.51 4.84 -0.88
C ALA A 82 -11.49 3.67 -1.10
N ILE A 83 -11.27 2.88 -2.17
CA ILE A 83 -12.12 1.71 -2.47
C ILE A 83 -12.03 0.67 -1.35
N SER A 84 -10.82 0.32 -0.89
CA SER A 84 -10.64 -0.69 0.16
C SER A 84 -11.23 -0.26 1.50
N THR A 85 -11.11 1.03 1.85
CA THR A 85 -11.68 1.59 3.08
C THR A 85 -13.21 1.60 3.06
N ALA A 86 -13.81 1.90 1.91
CA ALA A 86 -15.26 1.85 1.75
C ALA A 86 -15.81 0.41 1.72
N LEU A 87 -15.06 -0.52 1.11
CA LEU A 87 -15.46 -1.91 0.99
C LEU A 87 -15.46 -2.67 2.33
N LEU A 88 -14.50 -2.39 3.22
CA LEU A 88 -14.31 -3.16 4.45
C LEU A 88 -15.55 -3.20 5.36
N PRO A 89 -16.23 -2.10 5.71
CA PRO A 89 -17.43 -2.13 6.54
C PRO A 89 -18.58 -2.86 5.86
N ILE A 90 -18.79 -2.65 4.56
CA ILE A 90 -19.84 -3.30 3.77
C ILE A 90 -19.65 -4.81 3.78
N LEU A 91 -18.43 -5.26 3.50
CA LEU A 91 -18.11 -6.67 3.45
C LEU A 91 -18.18 -7.33 4.82
N SER A 92 -17.73 -6.63 5.88
CA SER A 92 -17.82 -7.11 7.27
C SER A 92 -19.28 -7.31 7.70
N GLN A 93 -20.20 -6.48 7.22
CA GLN A 93 -21.64 -6.64 7.48
C GLN A 93 -22.17 -7.87 6.77
N HIS A 94 -21.91 -8.05 5.46
CA HIS A 94 -22.37 -9.21 4.69
C HIS A 94 -21.81 -10.53 5.25
N VAL A 95 -20.58 -10.54 5.72
CA VAL A 95 -19.97 -11.72 6.38
C VAL A 95 -20.71 -12.06 7.67
N LYS A 96 -21.05 -11.07 8.51
CA LYS A 96 -21.85 -11.28 9.74
C LYS A 96 -23.25 -11.81 9.45
N GLU A 97 -23.88 -11.31 8.39
CA GLU A 97 -25.22 -11.73 7.92
C GLU A 97 -25.19 -13.05 7.15
N ARG A 98 -23.99 -13.62 6.89
CA ARG A 98 -23.76 -14.82 6.05
C ARG A 98 -24.32 -14.68 4.65
N ASN A 99 -24.41 -13.46 4.14
CA ASN A 99 -24.90 -13.18 2.79
C ASN A 99 -23.74 -13.21 1.78
N VAL A 100 -23.38 -14.41 1.35
CA VAL A 100 -22.26 -14.65 0.42
C VAL A 100 -22.52 -14.03 -0.96
N ILE A 101 -23.77 -13.93 -1.38
CA ILE A 101 -24.12 -13.37 -2.71
C ILE A 101 -23.80 -11.88 -2.75
N GLU A 102 -24.28 -11.11 -1.77
CA GLU A 102 -24.02 -9.67 -1.68
C GLU A 102 -22.54 -9.37 -1.38
N ALA A 103 -21.87 -10.22 -0.59
CA ALA A 103 -20.43 -10.09 -0.37
C ALA A 103 -19.66 -10.21 -1.68
N ASN A 104 -19.94 -11.23 -2.50
CA ASN A 104 -19.28 -11.42 -3.79
C ASN A 104 -19.64 -10.32 -4.80
N ALA A 105 -20.87 -9.82 -4.78
CA ALA A 105 -21.29 -8.70 -5.62
C ALA A 105 -20.49 -7.44 -5.29
N SER A 106 -20.35 -7.10 -3.99
CA SER A 106 -19.60 -5.95 -3.53
C SER A 106 -18.11 -6.04 -3.89
N ILE A 107 -17.48 -7.21 -3.78
CA ILE A 107 -16.09 -7.46 -4.19
C ILE A 107 -15.96 -7.26 -5.71
N SER A 108 -16.86 -7.88 -6.49
CA SER A 108 -16.84 -7.80 -7.96
C SER A 108 -16.99 -6.36 -8.46
N GLU A 109 -17.89 -5.60 -7.85
CA GLU A 109 -18.08 -4.18 -8.16
C GLU A 109 -16.83 -3.35 -7.83
N SER A 110 -16.25 -3.56 -6.66
CA SER A 110 -15.01 -2.89 -6.26
C SER A 110 -13.84 -3.18 -7.20
N ILE A 111 -13.71 -4.43 -7.68
CA ILE A 111 -12.70 -4.82 -8.67
C ILE A 111 -12.95 -4.08 -9.99
N LYS A 112 -14.19 -4.03 -10.47
CA LYS A 112 -14.55 -3.31 -11.72
C LYS A 112 -14.20 -1.84 -11.61
N PHE A 113 -14.54 -1.18 -10.50
CA PHE A 113 -14.15 0.22 -10.24
C PHE A 113 -12.64 0.39 -10.19
N GLY A 114 -11.94 -0.51 -9.48
CA GLY A 114 -10.48 -0.50 -9.40
C GLY A 114 -9.83 -0.54 -10.78
N ILE A 115 -10.25 -1.46 -11.65
CA ILE A 115 -9.73 -1.59 -13.01
C ILE A 115 -10.12 -0.37 -13.86
N TYR A 116 -11.38 0.05 -13.80
CA TYR A 116 -11.90 1.16 -14.60
C TYR A 116 -11.14 2.46 -14.40
N PHE A 117 -10.70 2.76 -13.18
CA PHE A 117 -9.93 3.97 -12.89
C PHE A 117 -8.42 3.77 -12.96
N SER A 118 -7.91 2.56 -12.67
CA SER A 118 -6.47 2.30 -12.70
C SER A 118 -5.90 2.29 -14.12
N VAL A 119 -6.65 1.78 -15.11
CA VAL A 119 -6.17 1.72 -16.50
C VAL A 119 -5.99 3.11 -17.10
N PRO A 120 -6.94 4.05 -17.03
CA PRO A 120 -6.71 5.43 -17.47
C PRO A 120 -5.58 6.13 -16.70
N ALA A 121 -5.46 5.88 -15.39
CA ALA A 121 -4.37 6.44 -14.58
C ALA A 121 -3.00 5.93 -15.04
N LEU A 122 -2.88 4.62 -15.31
CA LEU A 122 -1.69 4.02 -15.90
C LEU A 122 -1.35 4.69 -17.25
N VAL A 123 -2.32 4.76 -18.17
CA VAL A 123 -2.10 5.36 -19.49
C VAL A 123 -1.69 6.83 -19.38
N GLY A 124 -2.33 7.58 -18.49
CA GLY A 124 -1.98 8.97 -18.24
C GLY A 124 -0.56 9.15 -17.73
N ILE A 125 -0.15 8.35 -16.73
CA ILE A 125 1.22 8.39 -16.21
C ILE A 125 2.21 7.92 -17.28
N PHE A 126 1.92 6.84 -17.99
CA PHE A 126 2.78 6.30 -19.03
C PHE A 126 3.10 7.36 -20.12
N LEU A 127 2.07 8.04 -20.62
CA LEU A 127 2.22 9.02 -21.68
C LEU A 127 2.84 10.35 -21.20
N LEU A 128 2.56 10.73 -19.95
CA LEU A 128 2.93 12.04 -19.40
C LEU A 128 4.04 11.97 -18.35
N SER A 129 4.70 10.81 -18.16
CA SER A 129 5.70 10.60 -17.09
C SER A 129 6.77 11.70 -17.08
N ASN A 130 7.36 12.01 -18.22
CA ASN A 130 8.40 13.03 -18.31
C ASN A 130 7.88 14.44 -18.02
N GLN A 131 6.69 14.79 -18.51
CA GLN A 131 6.05 16.08 -18.26
C GLN A 131 5.67 16.22 -16.78
N ILE A 132 5.14 15.18 -16.17
CA ILE A 132 4.78 15.17 -14.75
C ILE A 132 6.02 15.37 -13.90
N ILE A 133 7.07 14.60 -14.12
CA ILE A 133 8.31 14.70 -13.34
C ILE A 133 8.98 16.07 -13.56
N SER A 134 9.08 16.54 -14.79
CA SER A 134 9.67 17.84 -15.08
C SER A 134 8.86 18.97 -14.42
N PHE A 135 7.55 18.94 -14.51
CA PHE A 135 6.69 19.97 -13.89
C PHE A 135 6.80 19.99 -12.37
N LEU A 136 6.89 18.83 -11.72
CA LEU A 136 6.91 18.74 -10.27
C LEU A 136 8.31 19.00 -9.67
N PHE A 137 9.37 18.53 -10.34
CA PHE A 137 10.69 18.42 -9.70
C PHE A 137 11.82 19.14 -10.43
N LEU A 138 11.66 19.56 -11.69
CA LEU A 138 12.73 20.23 -12.46
C LEU A 138 12.96 21.64 -11.92
N ARG A 139 13.72 21.74 -10.82
CA ARG A 139 14.10 23.01 -10.16
C ARG A 139 15.30 22.80 -9.25
N GLY A 140 16.07 23.87 -9.03
CA GLY A 140 17.28 23.83 -8.20
C GLY A 140 18.33 22.91 -8.78
N GLU A 141 18.82 21.98 -8.01
CA GLU A 141 19.85 21.01 -8.39
C GLU A 141 19.31 19.82 -9.23
N PHE A 142 17.97 19.69 -9.37
CA PHE A 142 17.38 18.60 -10.14
C PHE A 142 17.46 18.90 -11.63
N SER A 143 18.34 18.18 -12.33
CA SER A 143 18.69 18.42 -13.74
C SER A 143 17.67 17.81 -14.71
N LEU A 144 17.82 18.16 -15.99
CA LEU A 144 17.04 17.51 -17.07
C LEU A 144 17.35 16.02 -17.21
N GLU A 145 18.57 15.61 -16.91
CA GLU A 145 18.97 14.21 -16.91
C GLU A 145 18.29 13.44 -15.76
N ASP A 146 18.29 14.01 -14.56
CA ASP A 146 17.57 13.44 -13.41
C ASP A 146 16.08 13.29 -13.70
N SER A 147 15.49 14.28 -14.38
CA SER A 147 14.08 14.22 -14.80
C SER A 147 13.82 13.06 -15.74
N LYS A 148 14.68 12.82 -16.73
CA LYS A 148 14.56 11.68 -17.64
C LYS A 148 14.70 10.34 -16.93
N LEU A 149 15.73 10.19 -16.07
CA LEU A 149 15.98 8.95 -15.34
C LEU A 149 14.85 8.63 -14.36
N THR A 150 14.32 9.65 -13.68
CA THR A 150 13.15 9.53 -12.81
C THR A 150 11.88 9.17 -13.59
N SER A 151 11.70 9.75 -14.77
CA SER A 151 10.52 9.44 -15.62
C SER A 151 10.55 8.01 -16.17
N LEU A 152 11.72 7.46 -16.45
CA LEU A 152 11.88 6.05 -16.83
C LEU A 152 11.49 5.12 -15.67
N ALA A 153 11.93 5.42 -14.45
CA ALA A 153 11.54 4.68 -13.27
C ALA A 153 10.01 4.77 -13.01
N LEU A 154 9.41 5.96 -13.19
CA LEU A 154 7.97 6.15 -13.08
C LEU A 154 7.20 5.35 -14.13
N THR A 155 7.68 5.35 -15.36
CA THR A 155 7.11 4.57 -16.46
C THR A 155 7.14 3.06 -16.14
N ALA A 156 8.23 2.56 -15.56
CA ALA A 156 8.32 1.17 -15.13
C ALA A 156 7.32 0.86 -14.00
N LEU A 157 7.25 1.70 -12.95
CA LEU A 157 6.35 1.52 -11.81
C LEU A 157 4.87 1.60 -12.19
N CYS A 158 4.51 2.43 -13.18
CA CYS A 158 3.09 2.62 -13.51
C CYS A 158 2.44 1.35 -14.08
N PHE A 159 3.19 0.42 -14.68
CA PHE A 159 2.64 -0.87 -15.14
C PHE A 159 2.10 -1.71 -13.99
N GLY A 160 2.68 -1.61 -12.79
CA GLY A 160 2.19 -2.27 -11.59
C GLY A 160 0.95 -1.62 -10.97
N LEU A 161 0.57 -0.39 -11.37
CA LEU A 161 -0.50 0.37 -10.73
C LEU A 161 -1.85 -0.36 -10.66
N PRO A 162 -2.37 -0.99 -11.72
CA PRO A 162 -3.60 -1.76 -11.62
C PRO A 162 -3.50 -2.93 -10.65
N ALA A 163 -2.37 -3.64 -10.65
CA ALA A 163 -2.12 -4.74 -9.72
C ALA A 163 -2.07 -4.26 -8.28
N PHE A 164 -1.37 -3.16 -7.99
CA PHE A 164 -1.32 -2.57 -6.66
C PHE A 164 -2.70 -2.15 -6.14
N ILE A 165 -3.54 -1.56 -6.99
CA ILE A 165 -4.92 -1.18 -6.62
C ILE A 165 -5.74 -2.45 -6.36
N LEU A 166 -5.64 -3.47 -7.20
CA LEU A 166 -6.33 -4.74 -7.01
C LEU A 166 -5.91 -5.45 -5.73
N ILE A 167 -4.62 -5.46 -5.38
CA ILE A 167 -4.13 -6.04 -4.12
C ILE A 167 -4.78 -5.35 -2.92
N LYS A 168 -4.93 -4.00 -2.94
CA LYS A 168 -5.61 -3.25 -1.86
C LYS A 168 -7.08 -3.66 -1.72
N ILE A 169 -7.76 -3.97 -2.82
CA ILE A 169 -9.15 -4.43 -2.80
C ILE A 169 -9.23 -5.90 -2.36
N LEU A 170 -8.39 -6.77 -2.92
CA LEU A 170 -8.43 -8.21 -2.69
C LEU A 170 -8.00 -8.63 -1.30
N VAL A 171 -7.28 -7.79 -0.57
CA VAL A 171 -6.91 -8.07 0.83
C VAL A 171 -8.10 -7.87 1.79
N VAL A 172 -9.10 -7.04 1.42
CA VAL A 172 -10.25 -6.70 2.26
C VAL A 172 -11.09 -7.92 2.66
N PRO A 173 -11.43 -8.87 1.76
CA PRO A 173 -12.14 -10.11 2.13
C PRO A 173 -11.45 -10.92 3.22
N PHE A 174 -10.13 -10.99 3.22
CA PHE A 174 -9.38 -11.70 4.25
C PHE A 174 -9.53 -10.98 5.60
N PHE A 175 -9.42 -9.66 5.63
CA PHE A 175 -9.60 -8.89 6.87
C PHE A 175 -11.04 -8.95 7.37
N ALA A 176 -12.05 -8.93 6.49
CA ALA A 176 -13.45 -9.07 6.86
C ALA A 176 -13.75 -10.44 7.50
N ASN A 177 -13.00 -11.49 7.12
CA ASN A 177 -13.07 -12.84 7.68
C ASN A 177 -12.06 -13.07 8.82
N GLU A 178 -11.39 -12.02 9.33
CA GLU A 178 -10.36 -12.09 10.38
C GLU A 178 -9.15 -12.98 10.00
N ASP A 179 -8.98 -13.30 8.72
CA ASP A 179 -7.81 -14.04 8.20
C ASP A 179 -6.68 -13.07 7.86
N THR A 180 -5.80 -12.85 8.82
CA THR A 180 -4.58 -12.05 8.61
C THR A 180 -3.38 -12.90 8.16
N LYS A 181 -3.47 -14.23 8.28
CA LYS A 181 -2.36 -15.14 7.98
C LYS A 181 -2.12 -15.31 6.49
N THR A 182 -3.19 -15.41 5.71
CA THR A 182 -3.10 -15.61 4.25
C THR A 182 -2.43 -14.41 3.56
N PRO A 183 -2.84 -13.15 3.80
CA PRO A 183 -2.14 -11.98 3.23
C PRO A 183 -0.66 -11.93 3.59
N ILE A 184 -0.28 -12.30 4.83
CA ILE A 184 1.13 -12.31 5.25
C ILE A 184 1.94 -13.33 4.45
N LYS A 185 1.44 -14.55 4.27
CA LYS A 185 2.13 -15.58 3.48
C LYS A 185 2.35 -15.12 2.04
N VAL A 186 1.33 -14.51 1.44
CA VAL A 186 1.42 -13.94 0.09
C VAL A 186 2.45 -12.82 0.05
N SER A 187 2.45 -11.91 1.03
CA SER A 187 3.41 -10.80 1.11
C SER A 187 4.86 -11.29 1.23
N VAL A 188 5.12 -12.30 2.07
CA VAL A 188 6.45 -12.90 2.22
C VAL A 188 6.90 -13.58 0.92
N PHE A 189 6.02 -14.30 0.26
CA PHE A 189 6.31 -14.91 -1.05
C PHE A 189 6.63 -13.84 -2.10
N SER A 190 5.79 -12.80 -2.21
CA SER A 190 5.99 -11.69 -3.15
C SER A 190 7.31 -10.95 -2.88
N MET A 191 7.65 -10.70 -1.61
CA MET A 191 8.92 -10.09 -1.22
C MET A 191 10.12 -10.94 -1.66
N SER A 192 10.03 -12.26 -1.50
CA SER A 192 11.09 -13.18 -1.93
C SER A 192 11.26 -13.18 -3.45
N LEU A 193 10.16 -13.16 -4.19
CA LEU A 193 10.14 -13.07 -5.64
C LEU A 193 10.71 -11.72 -6.11
N ASN A 194 10.28 -10.63 -5.50
CA ASN A 194 10.79 -9.28 -5.79
C ASN A 194 12.31 -9.20 -5.58
N LEU A 195 12.84 -9.75 -4.48
CA LEU A 195 14.27 -9.79 -4.23
C LEU A 195 15.04 -10.54 -5.34
N ILE A 196 14.53 -11.69 -5.78
CA ILE A 196 15.15 -12.46 -6.87
C ILE A 196 15.14 -11.64 -8.17
N LEU A 197 14.00 -11.03 -8.51
CA LEU A 197 13.87 -10.19 -9.71
C LEU A 197 14.79 -8.96 -9.63
N ASN A 198 14.88 -8.32 -8.47
CA ASN A 198 15.81 -7.22 -8.24
C ASN A 198 17.25 -7.60 -8.55
N LEU A 199 17.72 -8.75 -8.03
CA LEU A 199 19.09 -9.23 -8.25
C LEU A 199 19.40 -9.57 -9.71
N ILE A 200 18.38 -9.96 -10.48
CA ILE A 200 18.52 -10.26 -11.91
C ILE A 200 18.50 -8.95 -12.72
N LEU A 201 17.48 -8.12 -12.51
CA LEU A 201 17.20 -6.96 -13.34
C LEU A 201 18.13 -5.77 -13.06
N ILE A 202 18.69 -5.67 -11.86
CA ILE A 202 19.60 -4.59 -11.47
C ILE A 202 20.85 -4.55 -12.37
N LYS A 203 21.31 -5.71 -12.86
CA LYS A 203 22.51 -5.83 -13.68
C LYS A 203 22.34 -5.23 -15.07
N GLU A 204 21.14 -5.37 -15.65
CA GLU A 204 20.85 -4.94 -17.02
C GLU A 204 20.20 -3.55 -17.07
N PHE A 205 19.31 -3.24 -16.11
CA PHE A 205 18.45 -2.07 -16.15
C PHE A 205 18.70 -1.07 -15.02
N LEU A 206 19.69 -1.30 -14.14
CA LEU A 206 20.02 -0.41 -13.02
C LEU A 206 18.78 -0.09 -12.16
N HIS A 207 18.54 1.20 -11.86
CA HIS A 207 17.38 1.65 -11.06
C HIS A 207 16.02 1.36 -11.72
N VAL A 208 15.96 1.34 -13.06
CA VAL A 208 14.74 0.95 -13.77
C VAL A 208 14.43 -0.53 -13.56
N GLY A 209 15.45 -1.39 -13.42
CA GLY A 209 15.31 -2.80 -13.10
C GLY A 209 14.64 -3.03 -11.75
N LEU A 210 14.99 -2.24 -10.73
CA LEU A 210 14.31 -2.26 -9.43
C LEU A 210 12.84 -1.82 -9.54
N ALA A 211 12.56 -0.80 -10.35
CA ALA A 211 11.20 -0.35 -10.60
C ALA A 211 10.35 -1.42 -11.31
N ILE A 212 10.91 -2.13 -12.30
CA ILE A 212 10.23 -3.24 -12.99
C ILE A 212 9.99 -4.41 -12.03
N ALA A 213 10.97 -4.77 -11.20
CA ALA A 213 10.82 -5.88 -10.26
C ALA A 213 9.72 -5.60 -9.23
N THR A 214 9.54 -4.32 -8.86
CA THR A 214 8.52 -3.90 -7.91
C THR A 214 7.12 -3.80 -8.54
N SER A 215 7.04 -3.49 -9.85
CA SER A 215 5.77 -3.37 -10.57
C SER A 215 5.14 -4.73 -10.88
#